data_cfec472bcc9eb2c7b2e8bcd0b276fcf1
#
_entry.id   cfec472bcc9eb2c7b2e8bcd0b276fcf1
#
_cell.length_a   1.000
_cell.length_b   1.000
_cell.length_c   1.000
_cell.angle_alpha   90.00
_cell.angle_beta   90.00
_cell.angle_gamma   90.00
#
_symmetry.space_group_name_H-M   'P 1'
#
loop_
_entity.id
_entity.type
_entity.pdbx_description
1 polymer ?
#
loop_
_entity_poly.entity_id
_entity_poly.type
_entity_poly.pdbx_seq_one_letter_code
_entity_poly.pdbx_strand_id
1 'polypeptide(L)'
;MIANSWTRSEYYRIKAILDEKIPTRMDLFKMMNVPQYLSCIEKSRENIFKQYLDTLEEMGELDAEELVLKNDVGGEFLHVLETTLMQKTYKMVILKAFFNNGNIKMALTEKDILDVWKDFFAEGDNWKDLGVESYQDFLGITDEQHLTNARKNPIKHLLLSGQGFFVERPGYEIALAEELKDVVKSDILIKHFGDIIEYRISEYFRKKSF
;
A
#
# COMPACT_ATOMS: atom_id res chain seq x y z
N MET A 1 -19.41 9.39 -12.97
CA MET A 1 -19.11 10.14 -11.73
C MET A 1 -18.64 9.14 -10.70
N ILE A 2 -17.38 9.23 -10.27
CA ILE A 2 -16.74 8.31 -9.31
C ILE A 2 -16.95 8.84 -7.88
N ALA A 3 -16.63 10.13 -7.67
CA ALA A 3 -16.76 10.76 -6.37
C ALA A 3 -18.20 11.22 -6.10
N ASN A 4 -18.84 10.65 -5.07
CA ASN A 4 -20.14 11.13 -4.61
C ASN A 4 -20.03 12.48 -3.89
N SER A 5 -21.17 13.12 -3.59
CA SER A 5 -21.22 14.45 -2.96
C SER A 5 -20.53 14.48 -1.59
N TRP A 6 -20.61 13.39 -0.83
CA TRP A 6 -19.99 13.29 0.49
C TRP A 6 -18.47 13.22 0.37
N THR A 7 -17.93 12.40 -0.55
CA THR A 7 -16.49 12.32 -0.84
C THR A 7 -15.92 13.71 -1.21
N ARG A 8 -16.60 14.43 -2.10
CA ARG A 8 -16.19 15.79 -2.51
C ARG A 8 -16.20 16.76 -1.34
N SER A 9 -17.26 16.77 -0.53
CA SER A 9 -17.39 17.65 0.64
C SER A 9 -16.27 17.42 1.65
N GLU A 10 -15.99 16.15 2.01
CA GLU A 10 -14.94 15.83 2.97
C GLU A 10 -13.54 16.11 2.41
N TYR A 11 -13.31 15.82 1.15
CA TYR A 11 -12.03 16.11 0.50
C TYR A 11 -11.72 17.63 0.56
N TYR A 12 -12.64 18.49 0.13
CA TYR A 12 -12.42 19.93 0.15
C TYR A 12 -12.36 20.51 1.55
N ARG A 13 -13.10 19.96 2.50
CA ARG A 13 -12.96 20.31 3.92
C ARG A 13 -11.54 20.05 4.43
N ILE A 14 -11.00 18.87 4.12
CA ILE A 14 -9.66 18.49 4.55
C ILE A 14 -8.59 19.31 3.82
N LYS A 15 -8.75 19.51 2.50
CA LYS A 15 -7.85 20.35 1.70
C LYS A 15 -7.73 21.76 2.28
N ALA A 16 -8.85 22.38 2.66
CA ALA A 16 -8.85 23.70 3.29
C ALA A 16 -8.12 23.71 4.64
N ILE A 17 -8.21 22.62 5.44
CA ILE A 17 -7.45 22.49 6.70
C ILE A 17 -5.95 22.37 6.44
N LEU A 18 -5.56 21.78 5.31
CA LEU A 18 -4.18 21.59 4.89
C LEU A 18 -3.60 22.76 4.07
N ASP A 19 -4.14 23.96 4.25
CA ASP A 19 -3.72 25.16 3.50
C ASP A 19 -3.73 24.97 1.96
N GLU A 20 -4.82 24.40 1.45
CA GLU A 20 -5.07 24.10 0.03
C GLU A 20 -4.12 23.06 -0.60
N LYS A 21 -3.34 22.34 0.20
CA LYS A 21 -2.55 21.21 -0.29
C LYS A 21 -3.45 20.01 -0.62
N ILE A 22 -3.09 19.27 -1.67
CA ILE A 22 -3.78 18.03 -2.04
C ILE A 22 -3.62 17.02 -0.90
N PRO A 23 -4.72 16.59 -0.24
CA PRO A 23 -4.68 15.63 0.85
C PRO A 23 -4.18 14.27 0.35
N THR A 24 -3.17 13.68 0.99
CA THR A 24 -2.76 12.29 0.73
C THR A 24 -3.82 11.30 1.23
N ARG A 25 -3.69 10.01 0.89
CA ARG A 25 -4.58 8.97 1.44
C ARG A 25 -4.49 8.91 2.97
N MET A 26 -3.29 9.12 3.53
CA MET A 26 -3.08 9.17 4.97
C MET A 26 -3.72 10.40 5.62
N ASP A 27 -3.69 11.57 4.98
CA ASP A 27 -4.39 12.76 5.47
C ASP A 27 -5.90 12.52 5.50
N LEU A 28 -6.46 12.00 4.40
CA LEU A 28 -7.87 11.64 4.34
C LEU A 28 -8.23 10.60 5.41
N PHE A 29 -7.41 9.57 5.58
CA PHE A 29 -7.65 8.53 6.58
C PHE A 29 -7.65 9.04 8.02
N LYS A 30 -6.73 9.96 8.35
CA LYS A 30 -6.61 10.55 9.69
C LYS A 30 -7.71 11.56 10.01
N MET A 31 -8.18 12.32 9.01
CA MET A 31 -9.04 13.47 9.20
C MET A 31 -10.51 13.23 8.83
N MET A 32 -10.80 12.15 8.13
CA MET A 32 -12.14 11.72 7.72
C MET A 32 -12.71 10.71 8.74
N ASN A 33 -14.02 10.77 8.99
CA ASN A 33 -14.68 9.66 9.67
C ASN A 33 -14.83 8.47 8.70
N VAL A 34 -13.78 7.65 8.60
CA VAL A 34 -13.71 6.55 7.64
C VAL A 34 -14.86 5.53 7.77
N PRO A 35 -15.29 5.09 8.98
CA PRO A 35 -16.44 4.21 9.11
C PRO A 35 -17.72 4.81 8.51
N GLN A 36 -18.01 6.07 8.81
CA GLN A 36 -19.16 6.78 8.25
C GLN A 36 -19.02 6.94 6.73
N TYR A 37 -17.84 7.33 6.25
CA TYR A 37 -17.56 7.42 4.82
C TYR A 37 -17.86 6.11 4.10
N LEU A 38 -17.33 4.99 4.59
CA LEU A 38 -17.53 3.67 3.97
C LEU A 38 -19.01 3.23 3.98
N SER A 39 -19.81 3.69 4.96
CA SER A 39 -21.25 3.41 4.98
C SER A 39 -22.04 4.21 3.94
N CYS A 40 -21.50 5.31 3.44
CA CYS A 40 -22.13 6.15 2.41
C CYS A 40 -21.74 5.74 0.98
N ILE A 41 -20.85 4.75 0.81
CA ILE A 41 -20.41 4.26 -0.49
C ILE A 41 -21.33 3.14 -0.96
N GLU A 42 -22.01 3.35 -2.08
CA GLU A 42 -22.84 2.32 -2.71
C GLU A 42 -22.05 1.35 -3.57
N LYS A 43 -21.00 1.84 -4.23
CA LYS A 43 -20.18 1.06 -5.17
C LYS A 43 -18.69 1.16 -4.82
N SER A 44 -17.99 0.04 -4.92
CA SER A 44 -16.53 -0.01 -4.65
C SER A 44 -15.72 1.06 -5.42
N ARG A 45 -16.16 1.41 -6.63
CA ARG A 45 -15.54 2.45 -7.47
C ARG A 45 -15.70 3.87 -6.92
N GLU A 46 -16.56 4.09 -5.93
CA GLU A 46 -16.76 5.39 -5.28
C GLU A 46 -15.80 5.58 -4.10
N ASN A 47 -15.04 4.55 -3.76
CA ASN A 47 -14.11 4.58 -2.65
C ASN A 47 -12.79 5.27 -3.07
N ILE A 48 -12.59 6.50 -2.62
CA ILE A 48 -11.38 7.29 -2.92
C ILE A 48 -10.08 6.55 -2.55
N PHE A 49 -10.11 5.70 -1.53
CA PHE A 49 -8.94 4.91 -1.13
C PHE A 49 -8.61 3.74 -2.07
N LYS A 50 -9.49 3.41 -3.02
CA LYS A 50 -9.28 2.38 -4.05
C LYS A 50 -9.16 2.93 -5.46
N GLN A 51 -9.42 4.23 -5.64
CA GLN A 51 -9.51 4.92 -6.92
C GLN A 51 -9.00 6.36 -6.73
N TYR A 52 -7.89 6.53 -6.03
CA TYR A 52 -7.47 7.86 -5.58
C TYR A 52 -7.17 8.79 -6.76
N LEU A 53 -6.31 8.38 -7.70
CA LEU A 53 -5.96 9.21 -8.86
C LEU A 53 -7.17 9.44 -9.78
N ASP A 54 -8.04 8.44 -9.98
CA ASP A 54 -9.26 8.61 -10.76
C ASP A 54 -10.22 9.60 -10.11
N THR A 55 -10.34 9.57 -8.79
CA THR A 55 -11.17 10.51 -8.03
C THR A 55 -10.63 11.92 -8.11
N LEU A 56 -9.32 12.11 -8.00
CA LEU A 56 -8.69 13.42 -8.13
C LEU A 56 -8.82 13.98 -9.55
N GLU A 57 -8.64 13.14 -10.59
CA GLU A 57 -8.87 13.57 -11.98
C GLU A 57 -10.30 14.06 -12.19
N GLU A 58 -11.30 13.30 -11.72
CA GLU A 58 -12.71 13.69 -11.83
C GLU A 58 -13.02 15.02 -11.10
N MET A 59 -12.28 15.31 -10.04
CA MET A 59 -12.40 16.58 -9.29
C MET A 59 -11.57 17.71 -9.88
N GLY A 60 -10.71 17.45 -10.86
CA GLY A 60 -9.80 18.43 -11.45
C GLY A 60 -8.63 18.81 -10.54
N GLU A 61 -8.22 17.89 -9.67
CA GLU A 61 -7.20 18.10 -8.63
C GLU A 61 -5.83 17.51 -8.98
N LEU A 62 -5.71 16.72 -10.07
CA LEU A 62 -4.41 16.21 -10.53
C LEU A 62 -3.57 17.32 -11.13
N ASP A 63 -2.28 17.35 -10.76
CA ASP A 63 -1.30 18.12 -11.52
C ASP A 63 -0.88 17.39 -12.81
N ALA A 64 -0.02 18.05 -13.62
CA ALA A 64 0.39 17.51 -14.91
C ALA A 64 1.21 16.22 -14.78
N GLU A 65 2.03 16.08 -13.74
CA GLU A 65 2.87 14.89 -13.51
C GLU A 65 2.03 13.73 -12.99
N GLU A 66 1.10 13.98 -12.08
CA GLU A 66 0.14 12.98 -11.60
C GLU A 66 -0.78 12.48 -12.73
N LEU A 67 -1.19 13.37 -13.65
CA LEU A 67 -1.98 12.97 -14.80
C LEU A 67 -1.20 12.07 -15.77
N VAL A 68 0.09 12.34 -15.99
CA VAL A 68 0.98 11.47 -16.77
C VAL A 68 1.11 10.12 -16.08
N LEU A 69 1.45 10.10 -14.78
CA LEU A 69 1.56 8.88 -13.99
C LEU A 69 0.30 8.03 -14.03
N LYS A 70 -0.88 8.66 -13.86
CA LYS A 70 -2.17 7.96 -13.89
C LYS A 70 -2.42 7.24 -15.19
N ASN A 71 -2.03 7.84 -16.32
CA ASN A 71 -2.26 7.30 -17.66
C ASN A 71 -1.14 6.40 -18.19
N ASP A 72 -0.14 6.09 -17.36
CA ASP A 72 0.97 5.21 -17.66
C ASP A 72 0.88 3.91 -16.82
N VAL A 73 1.76 2.96 -17.09
CA VAL A 73 1.93 1.70 -16.33
C VAL A 73 2.06 1.92 -14.82
N GLY A 74 2.59 3.07 -14.39
CA GLY A 74 2.66 3.46 -12.99
C GLY A 74 1.30 3.62 -12.32
N GLY A 75 0.31 4.21 -13.02
CA GLY A 75 -1.06 4.35 -12.52
C GLY A 75 -1.75 2.99 -12.35
N GLU A 76 -1.58 2.09 -13.31
CA GLU A 76 -2.09 0.71 -13.23
C GLU A 76 -1.45 -0.05 -12.05
N PHE A 77 -0.14 0.10 -11.87
CA PHE A 77 0.57 -0.51 -10.75
C PHE A 77 0.06 0.02 -9.40
N LEU A 78 -0.08 1.33 -9.22
CA LEU A 78 -0.63 1.92 -8.00
C LEU A 78 -2.05 1.42 -7.73
N HIS A 79 -2.89 1.31 -8.76
CA HIS A 79 -4.26 0.78 -8.62
C HIS A 79 -4.27 -0.68 -8.13
N VAL A 80 -3.34 -1.51 -8.59
CA VAL A 80 -3.17 -2.88 -8.07
C VAL A 80 -2.83 -2.88 -6.58
N LEU A 81 -1.96 -1.97 -6.14
CA LEU A 81 -1.60 -1.85 -4.72
C LEU A 81 -2.78 -1.38 -3.85
N GLU A 82 -3.58 -0.43 -4.37
CA GLU A 82 -4.79 0.07 -3.69
C GLU A 82 -5.86 -1.01 -3.51
N THR A 83 -6.00 -1.90 -4.51
CA THR A 83 -7.13 -2.84 -4.59
C THR A 83 -6.77 -4.27 -4.19
N THR A 84 -5.48 -4.61 -4.08
CA THR A 84 -5.06 -5.98 -3.71
C THR A 84 -5.70 -6.43 -2.40
N LEU A 85 -6.23 -7.66 -2.38
CA LEU A 85 -6.84 -8.22 -1.17
C LEU A 85 -5.81 -8.40 -0.06
N MET A 86 -6.19 -8.01 1.15
CA MET A 86 -5.35 -8.06 2.34
C MET A 86 -6.13 -8.68 3.50
N GLN A 87 -5.76 -9.91 3.88
CA GLN A 87 -6.29 -10.59 5.07
C GLN A 87 -5.40 -10.36 6.30
N LYS A 88 -4.12 -10.09 6.08
CA LYS A 88 -3.08 -9.75 7.05
C LYS A 88 -2.18 -8.68 6.46
N THR A 89 -1.32 -8.07 7.29
CA THR A 89 -0.38 -7.03 6.85
C THR A 89 0.69 -7.53 5.88
N TYR A 90 0.87 -8.82 5.74
CA TYR A 90 1.98 -9.50 5.10
C TYR A 90 2.35 -8.96 3.72
N LYS A 91 1.36 -8.71 2.83
CA LYS A 91 1.64 -8.12 1.50
C LYS A 91 2.23 -6.72 1.61
N MET A 92 1.71 -5.90 2.53
CA MET A 92 2.22 -4.54 2.74
C MET A 92 3.63 -4.55 3.31
N VAL A 93 3.98 -5.55 4.11
CA VAL A 93 5.36 -5.73 4.60
C VAL A 93 6.33 -6.07 3.46
N ILE A 94 5.93 -6.94 2.51
CA ILE A 94 6.74 -7.19 1.31
C ILE A 94 6.84 -5.92 0.45
N LEU A 95 5.76 -5.18 0.25
CA LEU A 95 5.80 -3.90 -0.48
C LEU A 95 6.70 -2.88 0.24
N LYS A 96 6.67 -2.83 1.58
CA LYS A 96 7.58 -2.00 2.37
C LYS A 96 9.05 -2.40 2.17
N ALA A 97 9.36 -3.68 1.93
CA ALA A 97 10.72 -4.12 1.60
C ALA A 97 11.19 -3.61 0.22
N PHE A 98 10.28 -3.43 -0.75
CA PHE A 98 10.61 -2.72 -1.99
C PHE A 98 10.91 -1.24 -1.76
N PHE A 99 10.27 -0.61 -0.78
CA PHE A 99 10.42 0.82 -0.47
C PHE A 99 11.61 1.05 0.47
N ASN A 100 12.74 1.45 -0.08
CA ASN A 100 14.00 1.63 0.65
C ASN A 100 14.45 3.09 0.64
N ASN A 101 14.30 3.79 1.78
CA ASN A 101 14.80 5.17 1.97
C ASN A 101 14.44 6.13 0.83
N GLY A 102 13.17 6.17 0.43
CA GLY A 102 12.69 7.04 -0.64
C GLY A 102 12.99 6.55 -2.05
N ASN A 103 13.39 5.29 -2.21
CA ASN A 103 13.59 4.65 -3.52
C ASN A 103 12.84 3.34 -3.57
N ILE A 104 12.49 2.88 -4.77
CA ILE A 104 11.86 1.57 -4.98
C ILE A 104 12.88 0.63 -5.62
N LYS A 105 13.16 -0.50 -4.94
CA LYS A 105 14.00 -1.57 -5.47
C LYS A 105 13.25 -2.35 -6.56
N MET A 106 13.96 -2.79 -7.59
CA MET A 106 13.37 -3.64 -8.63
C MET A 106 13.30 -5.12 -8.25
N ALA A 107 14.04 -5.56 -7.24
CA ALA A 107 14.03 -6.94 -6.79
C ALA A 107 14.46 -7.02 -5.32
N LEU A 108 13.96 -8.04 -4.61
CA LEU A 108 14.24 -8.29 -3.20
C LEU A 108 15.00 -9.59 -3.02
N THR A 109 16.08 -9.53 -2.24
CA THR A 109 16.80 -10.68 -1.71
C THR A 109 16.15 -11.19 -0.42
N GLU A 110 16.53 -12.37 0.04
CA GLU A 110 16.15 -12.88 1.38
C GLU A 110 16.44 -11.85 2.48
N LYS A 111 17.63 -11.23 2.42
CA LYS A 111 18.05 -10.24 3.41
C LYS A 111 17.13 -9.01 3.40
N ASP A 112 16.76 -8.50 2.23
CA ASP A 112 15.87 -7.34 2.12
C ASP A 112 14.52 -7.61 2.78
N ILE A 113 14.00 -8.82 2.59
CA ILE A 113 12.73 -9.25 3.19
C ILE A 113 12.88 -9.42 4.70
N LEU A 114 13.91 -10.16 5.16
CA LEU A 114 14.10 -10.43 6.59
C LEU A 114 14.25 -9.17 7.41
N ASP A 115 15.08 -8.23 6.95
CA ASP A 115 15.33 -6.98 7.67
C ASP A 115 14.00 -6.24 7.91
N VAL A 116 13.22 -5.98 6.86
CA VAL A 116 11.95 -5.25 6.97
C VAL A 116 10.86 -6.06 7.68
N TRP A 117 10.80 -7.37 7.45
CA TRP A 117 9.82 -8.26 8.07
C TRP A 117 9.99 -8.33 9.58
N LYS A 118 11.21 -8.56 10.04
CA LYS A 118 11.52 -8.65 11.48
C LYS A 118 11.31 -7.32 12.17
N ASP A 119 11.77 -6.21 11.58
CA ASP A 119 11.59 -4.88 12.14
C ASP A 119 10.11 -4.53 12.26
N PHE A 120 9.32 -4.78 11.22
CA PHE A 120 7.89 -4.50 11.24
C PHE A 120 7.15 -5.30 12.33
N PHE A 121 7.41 -6.60 12.41
CA PHE A 121 6.72 -7.45 13.41
C PHE A 121 7.27 -7.30 14.82
N ALA A 122 8.45 -6.74 15.01
CA ALA A 122 8.97 -6.37 16.33
C ALA A 122 8.34 -5.07 16.87
N GLU A 123 7.72 -4.24 16.02
CA GLU A 123 7.15 -2.97 16.42
C GLU A 123 5.80 -3.14 17.11
N GLY A 124 5.70 -2.68 18.36
CA GLY A 124 4.46 -2.70 19.14
C GLY A 124 3.82 -4.09 19.21
N ASP A 125 2.56 -4.17 18.81
CA ASP A 125 1.75 -5.39 18.82
C ASP A 125 1.66 -6.09 17.44
N ASN A 126 2.46 -5.67 16.45
CA ASN A 126 2.40 -6.20 15.09
C ASN A 126 2.66 -7.71 15.02
N TRP A 127 3.49 -8.24 15.94
CA TRP A 127 3.79 -9.66 16.06
C TRP A 127 2.53 -10.54 16.21
N LYS A 128 1.45 -10.00 16.78
CA LYS A 128 0.16 -10.71 16.93
C LYS A 128 -0.43 -11.13 15.58
N ASP A 129 -0.12 -10.40 14.51
CA ASP A 129 -0.58 -10.74 13.15
C ASP A 129 0.09 -12.02 12.60
N LEU A 130 1.24 -12.41 13.15
CA LEU A 130 1.87 -13.71 12.83
C LEU A 130 1.13 -14.91 13.45
N GLY A 131 0.21 -14.66 14.38
CA GLY A 131 -0.59 -15.72 15.03
C GLY A 131 0.15 -16.48 16.10
N VAL A 132 1.18 -15.89 16.70
CA VAL A 132 1.88 -16.40 17.88
C VAL A 132 1.22 -15.91 19.16
N GLU A 133 1.37 -16.64 20.26
CA GLU A 133 0.65 -16.36 21.51
C GLU A 133 1.32 -15.28 22.35
N SER A 134 2.63 -15.10 22.21
CA SER A 134 3.41 -14.13 22.99
C SER A 134 4.52 -13.48 22.17
N TYR A 135 5.02 -12.33 22.66
CA TYR A 135 6.20 -11.71 22.07
C TYR A 135 7.45 -12.59 22.20
N GLN A 136 7.54 -13.41 23.24
CA GLN A 136 8.64 -14.34 23.42
C GLN A 136 8.62 -15.44 22.33
N ASP A 137 7.43 -15.91 21.93
CA ASP A 137 7.30 -16.86 20.82
C ASP A 137 7.71 -16.22 19.49
N PHE A 138 7.38 -14.92 19.29
CA PHE A 138 7.85 -14.18 18.13
C PHE A 138 9.40 -14.13 18.09
N LEU A 139 10.04 -13.83 19.21
CA LEU A 139 11.51 -13.79 19.29
C LEU A 139 12.15 -15.16 19.05
N GLY A 140 11.41 -16.25 19.26
CA GLY A 140 11.84 -17.62 18.99
C GLY A 140 11.74 -18.05 17.52
N ILE A 141 11.09 -17.24 16.65
CA ILE A 141 10.95 -17.56 15.22
C ILE A 141 12.31 -17.40 14.53
N THR A 142 12.76 -18.46 13.86
CA THR A 142 14.02 -18.40 13.10
C THR A 142 13.87 -17.64 11.78
N ASP A 143 14.98 -17.17 11.21
CA ASP A 143 15.00 -16.49 9.92
C ASP A 143 14.38 -17.35 8.81
N GLU A 144 14.66 -18.66 8.79
CA GLU A 144 14.07 -19.59 7.83
C GLU A 144 12.54 -19.72 8.00
N GLN A 145 12.02 -19.67 9.22
CA GLN A 145 10.58 -19.67 9.48
C GLN A 145 9.93 -18.35 9.02
N HIS A 146 10.58 -17.20 9.24
CA HIS A 146 10.13 -15.93 8.72
C HIS A 146 10.08 -15.92 7.19
N LEU A 147 11.13 -16.38 6.51
CA LEU A 147 11.18 -16.51 5.05
C LEU A 147 10.12 -17.47 4.52
N THR A 148 9.94 -18.61 5.17
CA THR A 148 8.90 -19.57 4.81
C THR A 148 7.51 -18.94 4.87
N ASN A 149 7.21 -18.14 5.89
CA ASN A 149 5.95 -17.42 6.00
C ASN A 149 5.80 -16.37 4.90
N ALA A 150 6.85 -15.63 4.58
CA ALA A 150 6.85 -14.63 3.50
C ALA A 150 6.62 -15.28 2.13
N ARG A 151 7.30 -16.40 1.84
CA ARG A 151 7.18 -17.16 0.57
C ARG A 151 5.80 -17.78 0.40
N LYS A 152 5.31 -18.46 1.44
CA LYS A 152 4.05 -19.25 1.40
C LYS A 152 2.82 -18.39 1.16
N ASN A 153 2.81 -17.15 1.64
CA ASN A 153 1.62 -16.32 1.64
C ASN A 153 1.81 -15.04 0.82
N PRO A 154 2.47 -13.96 1.30
CA PRO A 154 2.45 -12.70 0.56
C PRO A 154 3.16 -12.78 -0.79
N ILE A 155 4.33 -13.37 -0.89
CA ILE A 155 5.08 -13.47 -2.14
C ILE A 155 4.29 -14.27 -3.18
N LYS A 156 3.84 -15.48 -2.81
CA LYS A 156 3.01 -16.31 -3.67
C LYS A 156 1.77 -15.56 -4.17
N HIS A 157 1.08 -14.83 -3.29
CA HIS A 157 -0.12 -14.11 -3.67
C HIS A 157 0.15 -12.85 -4.48
N LEU A 158 1.27 -12.15 -4.30
CA LEU A 158 1.67 -11.05 -5.16
C LEU A 158 1.99 -11.57 -6.57
N LEU A 159 2.71 -12.67 -6.71
CA LEU A 159 2.99 -13.29 -8.01
C LEU A 159 1.72 -13.74 -8.74
N LEU A 160 0.72 -14.28 -8.01
CA LEU A 160 -0.53 -14.79 -8.61
C LEU A 160 -1.56 -13.71 -8.93
N SER A 161 -1.69 -12.69 -8.08
CA SER A 161 -2.78 -11.71 -8.15
C SER A 161 -2.32 -10.28 -8.40
N GLY A 162 -1.02 -10.06 -8.60
CA GLY A 162 -0.41 -8.75 -8.83
C GLY A 162 -0.45 -8.28 -10.30
N GLN A 163 -1.34 -8.88 -11.11
CA GLN A 163 -1.58 -8.51 -12.52
C GLN A 163 -0.31 -8.43 -13.40
N GLY A 164 0.69 -9.26 -13.10
CA GLY A 164 1.95 -9.29 -13.85
C GLY A 164 3.03 -8.31 -13.35
N PHE A 165 2.70 -7.39 -12.45
CA PHE A 165 3.67 -6.43 -11.91
C PHE A 165 4.70 -7.04 -10.95
N PHE A 166 4.42 -8.24 -10.43
CA PHE A 166 5.34 -9.00 -9.60
C PHE A 166 5.74 -10.28 -10.32
N VAL A 167 7.05 -10.52 -10.43
CA VAL A 167 7.60 -11.62 -11.22
C VAL A 167 8.67 -12.38 -10.45
N GLU A 168 8.88 -13.64 -10.83
CA GLU A 168 10.04 -14.41 -10.39
C GLU A 168 11.29 -13.95 -11.13
N ARG A 169 12.41 -13.83 -10.42
CA ARG A 169 13.72 -13.49 -10.99
C ARG A 169 14.79 -14.34 -10.33
N PRO A 170 15.63 -15.05 -11.11
CA PRO A 170 16.71 -15.87 -10.54
C PRO A 170 17.62 -15.07 -9.61
N GLY A 171 17.88 -15.62 -8.42
CA GLY A 171 18.71 -14.98 -7.40
C GLY A 171 17.98 -13.98 -6.49
N TYR A 172 16.66 -13.81 -6.67
CA TYR A 172 15.82 -12.95 -5.85
C TYR A 172 14.57 -13.71 -5.39
N GLU A 173 13.97 -13.26 -4.30
CA GLU A 173 12.73 -13.83 -3.77
C GLU A 173 11.49 -13.38 -4.57
N ILE A 174 11.51 -12.14 -5.00
CA ILE A 174 10.47 -11.51 -5.82
C ILE A 174 11.06 -10.26 -6.50
N ALA A 175 10.57 -9.94 -7.69
CA ALA A 175 10.96 -8.75 -8.43
C ALA A 175 9.75 -8.01 -8.99
N LEU A 176 9.93 -6.73 -9.30
CA LEU A 176 8.99 -5.97 -10.12
C LEU A 176 9.23 -6.28 -11.60
N ALA A 177 8.18 -6.23 -12.39
CA ALA A 177 8.25 -6.38 -13.84
C ALA A 177 9.13 -5.31 -14.48
N GLU A 178 9.83 -5.66 -15.55
CA GLU A 178 10.81 -4.77 -16.21
C GLU A 178 10.17 -3.48 -16.73
N GLU A 179 8.89 -3.52 -17.10
CA GLU A 179 8.12 -2.35 -17.57
C GLU A 179 8.01 -1.24 -16.52
N LEU A 180 8.16 -1.56 -15.22
CA LEU A 180 8.13 -0.59 -14.13
C LEU A 180 9.48 0.11 -13.92
N LYS A 181 10.58 -0.33 -14.56
CA LYS A 181 11.96 0.07 -14.27
C LYS A 181 12.20 1.58 -14.31
N ASP A 182 11.56 2.28 -15.22
CA ASP A 182 11.75 3.72 -15.34
C ASP A 182 10.77 4.50 -14.48
N VAL A 183 9.53 4.05 -14.40
CA VAL A 183 8.51 4.75 -13.62
C VAL A 183 8.74 4.66 -12.11
N VAL A 184 9.36 3.60 -11.59
CA VAL A 184 9.72 3.49 -10.16
C VAL A 184 10.79 4.48 -9.70
N LYS A 185 11.42 5.19 -10.61
CA LYS A 185 12.38 6.29 -10.31
C LYS A 185 11.68 7.63 -10.15
N SER A 186 10.41 7.73 -10.51
CA SER A 186 9.63 8.96 -10.40
C SER A 186 9.32 9.29 -8.94
N ASP A 187 9.65 10.49 -8.50
CA ASP A 187 9.36 10.97 -7.14
C ASP A 187 7.85 10.91 -6.83
N ILE A 188 7.01 11.18 -7.81
CA ILE A 188 5.56 11.10 -7.69
C ILE A 188 5.09 9.67 -7.44
N LEU A 189 5.57 8.69 -8.22
CA LEU A 189 5.22 7.29 -7.98
C LEU A 189 5.72 6.84 -6.61
N ILE A 190 6.95 7.19 -6.24
CA ILE A 190 7.55 6.86 -4.94
C ILE A 190 6.69 7.40 -3.79
N LYS A 191 6.23 8.65 -3.90
CA LYS A 191 5.34 9.29 -2.92
C LYS A 191 4.01 8.52 -2.79
N HIS A 192 3.34 8.22 -3.90
CA HIS A 192 2.09 7.47 -3.88
C HIS A 192 2.26 6.05 -3.38
N PHE A 193 3.36 5.39 -3.74
CA PHE A 193 3.68 4.03 -3.29
C PHE A 193 3.81 3.97 -1.75
N GLY A 194 4.57 4.88 -1.17
CA GLY A 194 4.70 4.98 0.29
C GLY A 194 3.38 5.29 0.98
N ASP A 195 2.62 6.27 0.47
CA ASP A 195 1.31 6.67 1.02
C ASP A 195 0.29 5.51 0.99
N ILE A 196 0.27 4.71 -0.08
CA ILE A 196 -0.60 3.51 -0.16
C ILE A 196 -0.23 2.49 0.92
N ILE A 197 1.05 2.19 1.10
CA ILE A 197 1.50 1.20 2.09
C ILE A 197 1.12 1.65 3.50
N GLU A 198 1.41 2.90 3.86
CA GLU A 198 1.08 3.46 5.18
C GLU A 198 -0.43 3.45 5.44
N TYR A 199 -1.22 3.91 4.47
CA TYR A 199 -2.67 3.89 4.56
C TYR A 199 -3.20 2.46 4.74
N ARG A 200 -2.76 1.50 3.93
CA ARG A 200 -3.25 0.13 3.95
C ARG A 200 -2.93 -0.58 5.27
N ILE A 201 -1.75 -0.35 5.83
CA ILE A 201 -1.36 -0.85 7.16
C ILE A 201 -2.23 -0.22 8.25
N SER A 202 -2.39 1.11 8.22
CA SER A 202 -3.19 1.84 9.20
C SER A 202 -4.67 1.44 9.17
N GLU A 203 -5.24 1.28 7.96
CA GLU A 203 -6.62 0.80 7.77
C GLU A 203 -6.82 -0.61 8.33
N TYR A 204 -5.85 -1.50 8.11
CA TYR A 204 -5.89 -2.86 8.62
C TYR A 204 -5.95 -2.88 10.14
N PHE A 205 -5.04 -2.19 10.82
CA PHE A 205 -5.01 -2.15 12.29
C PHE A 205 -6.22 -1.43 12.89
N ARG A 206 -6.75 -0.41 12.24
CA ARG A 206 -8.01 0.20 12.65
C ARG A 206 -9.19 -0.78 12.69
N LYS A 207 -9.23 -1.73 11.75
CA LYS A 207 -10.29 -2.76 11.68
C LYS A 207 -10.08 -3.91 12.66
N LYS A 208 -8.83 -4.16 13.06
CA LYS A 208 -8.45 -5.11 14.07
C LYS A 208 -8.25 -4.37 15.39
N SER A 209 -9.30 -4.28 16.19
CA SER A 209 -9.10 -4.00 17.63
C SER A 209 -8.45 -5.24 18.24
N PHE A 210 -7.17 -5.17 18.57
CA PHE A 210 -6.51 -6.17 19.39
C PHE A 210 -6.87 -5.97 20.86
#